data_8b78f83241a589283b070ec8cd743fea
#
_entry.id   8b78f83241a589283b070ec8cd743fea
#
_cell.length_a   1.000
_cell.length_b   1.000
_cell.length_c   1.000
_cell.angle_alpha   90.00
_cell.angle_beta   90.00
_cell.angle_gamma   90.00
#
_symmetry.space_group_name_H-M   'P 1'
#
loop_
_entity.id
_entity.type
_entity.pdbx_description
1 polymer ?
#
loop_
_entity_poly.entity_id
_entity_poly.type
_entity_poly.pdbx_seq_one_letter_code
_entity_poly.pdbx_strand_id
1 'polypeptide(L)'
;MFFGFDLKEIFYFPFKDAEARKFLLIGTLVSLAGFIVPILPYFLMTGYAVQIVRQIFRNETPRMVAWDNWNDLFKDGIKVFGVRLLAVLPILVLVLPIMVTSILLPIFTGNSANPEADPFFAVFMGIFGLSMCIIIPFSIFVAVVIPAAEMHVADSDDFKAAFRFREWWGIFRANLSGFLAAFAIYYLAGMAIGILVQILMVTVVLACLLPIVLPAVAFYLYIIMYVTGAKAY
;
A
#
# COMPACT_ATOMS: atom_id res chain seq x y z
N MET A 1 -12.38 -19.66 8.61
CA MET A 1 -11.79 -18.54 9.37
C MET A 1 -10.28 -18.75 9.48
N PHE A 2 -9.50 -17.71 9.23
CA PHE A 2 -8.03 -17.72 9.33
C PHE A 2 -7.63 -16.65 10.36
N PHE A 3 -7.09 -17.05 11.51
CA PHE A 3 -6.76 -16.14 12.63
C PHE A 3 -7.89 -15.14 13.00
N GLY A 4 -9.16 -15.59 13.00
CA GLY A 4 -10.30 -14.73 13.28
C GLY A 4 -10.88 -13.97 12.08
N PHE A 5 -10.21 -13.98 10.92
CA PHE A 5 -10.68 -13.33 9.71
C PHE A 5 -11.63 -14.23 8.90
N ASP A 6 -12.78 -13.72 8.51
CA ASP A 6 -13.61 -14.34 7.49
C ASP A 6 -13.12 -13.92 6.10
N LEU A 7 -12.27 -14.76 5.50
CA LEU A 7 -11.67 -14.46 4.19
C LEU A 7 -12.74 -14.29 3.10
N LYS A 8 -13.82 -15.08 3.17
CA LYS A 8 -14.90 -14.99 2.18
C LYS A 8 -15.57 -13.62 2.23
N GLU A 9 -15.89 -13.13 3.41
CA GLU A 9 -16.45 -11.80 3.60
C GLU A 9 -15.49 -10.73 3.06
N ILE A 10 -14.21 -10.77 3.48
CA ILE A 10 -13.19 -9.76 3.13
C ILE A 10 -12.95 -9.69 1.62
N PHE A 11 -12.84 -10.82 0.94
CA PHE A 11 -12.54 -10.82 -0.50
C PHE A 11 -13.78 -10.64 -1.39
N TYR A 12 -14.98 -10.95 -0.88
CA TYR A 12 -16.18 -10.94 -1.70
C TYR A 12 -17.02 -9.68 -1.56
N PHE A 13 -16.93 -8.92 -0.44
CA PHE A 13 -17.80 -7.76 -0.23
C PHE A 13 -17.72 -6.70 -1.34
N PRO A 14 -16.57 -6.46 -2.03
CA PRO A 14 -16.54 -5.49 -3.14
C PRO A 14 -17.31 -5.93 -4.38
N PHE A 15 -17.71 -7.20 -4.45
CA PHE A 15 -18.44 -7.79 -5.58
C PHE A 15 -19.87 -8.21 -5.23
N LYS A 16 -20.30 -8.00 -3.97
CA LYS A 16 -21.52 -8.58 -3.39
C LYS A 16 -22.78 -8.26 -4.19
N ASP A 17 -22.91 -7.03 -4.68
CA ASP A 17 -24.08 -6.55 -5.40
C ASP A 17 -23.69 -5.62 -6.56
N ALA A 18 -24.70 -5.13 -7.32
CA ALA A 18 -24.47 -4.26 -8.47
C ALA A 18 -23.90 -2.89 -8.06
N GLU A 19 -24.31 -2.37 -6.90
CA GLU A 19 -23.81 -1.08 -6.39
C GLU A 19 -22.36 -1.20 -5.95
N ALA A 20 -22.00 -2.24 -5.22
CA ALA A 20 -20.62 -2.50 -4.82
C ALA A 20 -19.69 -2.57 -6.04
N ARG A 21 -20.10 -3.29 -7.10
CA ARG A 21 -19.33 -3.37 -8.35
C ARG A 21 -19.22 -2.02 -9.05
N LYS A 22 -20.28 -1.20 -9.04
CA LYS A 22 -20.25 0.16 -9.57
C LYS A 22 -19.23 1.01 -8.80
N PHE A 23 -19.23 0.95 -7.47
CA PHE A 23 -18.29 1.71 -6.66
C PHE A 23 -16.84 1.24 -6.83
N LEU A 24 -16.65 -0.07 -7.03
CA LEU A 24 -15.34 -0.63 -7.38
C LEU A 24 -14.83 -0.09 -8.73
N LEU A 25 -15.70 0.00 -9.74
CA LEU A 25 -15.36 0.58 -11.03
C LEU A 25 -14.98 2.07 -10.91
N ILE A 26 -15.72 2.85 -10.13
CA ILE A 26 -15.38 4.26 -9.90
C ILE A 26 -14.01 4.36 -9.23
N GLY A 27 -13.73 3.55 -8.20
CA GLY A 27 -12.42 3.50 -7.55
C GLY A 27 -11.29 3.08 -8.49
N THR A 28 -11.57 2.18 -9.43
CA THR A 28 -10.64 1.83 -10.50
C THR A 28 -10.33 3.04 -11.40
N LEU A 29 -11.33 3.82 -11.77
CA LEU A 29 -11.14 5.05 -12.56
C LEU A 29 -10.36 6.11 -11.79
N VAL A 30 -10.63 6.25 -10.49
CA VAL A 30 -9.85 7.13 -9.60
C VAL A 30 -8.39 6.66 -9.55
N SER A 31 -8.16 5.35 -9.40
CA SER A 31 -6.80 4.78 -9.41
C SER A 31 -6.09 5.01 -10.76
N LEU A 32 -6.82 4.87 -11.88
CA LEU A 32 -6.32 5.14 -13.23
C LEU A 32 -5.89 6.60 -13.40
N ALA A 33 -6.61 7.54 -12.80
CA ALA A 33 -6.25 8.96 -12.83
C ALA A 33 -4.86 9.22 -12.19
N GLY A 34 -4.34 8.30 -11.39
CA GLY A 34 -2.99 8.36 -10.82
C GLY A 34 -1.86 8.35 -11.87
N PHE A 35 -2.11 7.88 -13.09
CA PHE A 35 -1.15 8.00 -14.19
C PHE A 35 -1.02 9.44 -14.71
N ILE A 36 -2.04 10.27 -14.53
CA ILE A 36 -2.06 11.67 -15.00
C ILE A 36 -1.70 12.61 -13.85
N VAL A 37 -2.30 12.40 -12.69
CA VAL A 37 -2.09 13.22 -11.48
C VAL A 37 -1.61 12.29 -10.36
N PRO A 38 -0.29 12.11 -10.20
CA PRO A 38 0.24 11.30 -9.12
C PRO A 38 -0.15 11.90 -7.76
N ILE A 39 -0.29 11.06 -6.74
CA ILE A 39 -0.58 11.43 -5.35
C ILE A 39 -2.07 11.72 -5.07
N LEU A 40 -2.75 12.61 -5.82
CA LEU A 40 -4.14 13.01 -5.55
C LEU A 40 -5.10 11.81 -5.46
N PRO A 41 -5.10 10.84 -6.39
CA PRO A 41 -5.95 9.66 -6.29
C PRO A 41 -5.69 8.81 -5.04
N TYR A 42 -4.46 8.77 -4.55
CA TYR A 42 -4.13 8.02 -3.32
C TYR A 42 -4.80 8.62 -2.08
N PHE A 43 -4.93 9.96 -1.99
CA PHE A 43 -5.71 10.58 -0.91
C PHE A 43 -7.18 10.16 -0.99
N LEU A 44 -7.78 10.20 -2.18
CA LEU A 44 -9.18 9.82 -2.37
C LEU A 44 -9.41 8.33 -2.04
N MET A 45 -8.52 7.46 -2.51
CA MET A 45 -8.59 6.02 -2.24
C MET A 45 -8.43 5.72 -0.74
N THR A 46 -7.50 6.43 -0.07
CA THR A 46 -7.31 6.30 1.38
C THR A 46 -8.55 6.75 2.14
N GLY A 47 -9.10 7.91 1.81
CA GLY A 47 -10.32 8.41 2.45
C GLY A 47 -11.50 7.46 2.23
N TYR A 48 -11.63 6.91 1.04
CA TYR A 48 -12.63 5.89 0.73
C TYR A 48 -12.47 4.64 1.61
N ALA A 49 -11.24 4.14 1.73
CA ALA A 49 -10.94 3.00 2.59
C ALA A 49 -11.23 3.31 4.07
N VAL A 50 -10.95 4.53 4.54
CA VAL A 50 -11.26 4.98 5.91
C VAL A 50 -12.76 4.96 6.18
N GLN A 51 -13.61 5.33 5.22
CA GLN A 51 -15.05 5.24 5.40
C GLN A 51 -15.53 3.79 5.58
N ILE A 52 -14.93 2.83 4.88
CA ILE A 52 -15.21 1.39 5.07
C ILE A 52 -14.69 0.93 6.44
N VAL A 53 -13.50 1.35 6.84
CA VAL A 53 -12.90 1.04 8.14
C VAL A 53 -13.78 1.51 9.29
N ARG A 54 -14.35 2.71 9.20
CA ARG A 54 -15.27 3.25 10.22
C ARG A 54 -16.53 2.40 10.40
N GLN A 55 -17.00 1.68 9.38
CA GLN A 55 -18.10 0.71 9.54
C GLN A 55 -17.65 -0.44 10.45
N ILE A 56 -16.44 -0.96 10.27
CA ILE A 56 -15.88 -2.04 11.08
C ILE A 56 -15.76 -1.60 12.55
N PHE A 57 -15.29 -0.39 12.81
CA PHE A 57 -15.20 0.17 14.18
C PHE A 57 -16.58 0.36 14.84
N ARG A 58 -17.64 0.50 14.04
CA ARG A 58 -19.02 0.51 14.53
C ARG A 58 -19.64 -0.89 14.66
N ASN A 59 -18.85 -1.96 14.51
CA ASN A 59 -19.30 -3.36 14.48
C ASN A 59 -20.30 -3.66 13.34
N GLU A 60 -20.21 -2.93 12.23
CA GLU A 60 -20.97 -3.17 11.02
C GLU A 60 -20.19 -4.07 10.06
N THR A 61 -20.92 -4.81 9.22
CA THR A 61 -20.27 -5.56 8.12
C THR A 61 -19.74 -4.58 7.06
N PRO A 62 -18.48 -4.76 6.57
CA PRO A 62 -17.92 -3.87 5.59
C PRO A 62 -18.73 -3.87 4.29
N ARG A 63 -19.02 -2.67 3.79
CA ARG A 63 -19.73 -2.45 2.52
C ARG A 63 -19.04 -1.37 1.72
N MET A 64 -19.11 -1.50 0.42
CA MET A 64 -18.69 -0.40 -0.45
C MET A 64 -19.59 0.82 -0.23
N VAL A 65 -19.00 2.02 -0.19
CA VAL A 65 -19.70 3.30 0.04
C VAL A 65 -19.83 4.10 -1.25
N ALA A 66 -20.81 5.00 -1.34
CA ALA A 66 -20.97 5.87 -2.48
C ALA A 66 -19.80 6.88 -2.61
N TRP A 67 -19.44 7.23 -3.84
CA TRP A 67 -18.43 8.24 -4.15
C TRP A 67 -19.06 9.63 -4.29
N ASP A 68 -19.78 10.10 -3.29
CA ASP A 68 -20.55 11.35 -3.33
C ASP A 68 -19.90 12.49 -2.53
N ASN A 69 -19.14 12.16 -1.49
CA ASN A 69 -18.58 13.12 -0.55
C ASN A 69 -17.07 13.34 -0.74
N TRP A 70 -16.65 13.74 -1.94
CA TRP A 70 -15.25 13.88 -2.35
C TRP A 70 -14.38 14.72 -1.40
N ASN A 71 -14.96 15.77 -0.82
CA ASN A 71 -14.24 16.65 0.09
C ASN A 71 -13.87 15.94 1.40
N ASP A 72 -14.76 15.13 1.94
CA ASP A 72 -14.51 14.37 3.17
C ASP A 72 -13.58 13.21 2.89
N LEU A 73 -13.74 12.53 1.73
CA LEU A 73 -12.77 11.52 1.27
C LEU A 73 -11.36 12.10 1.20
N PHE A 74 -11.21 13.27 0.63
CA PHE A 74 -9.91 13.93 0.50
C PHE A 74 -9.31 14.30 1.86
N LYS A 75 -10.12 14.87 2.78
CA LYS A 75 -9.68 15.25 4.13
C LYS A 75 -9.25 14.04 4.95
N ASP A 76 -10.08 12.99 4.96
CA ASP A 76 -9.78 11.74 5.67
C ASP A 76 -8.54 11.07 5.08
N GLY A 77 -8.44 11.09 3.75
CA GLY A 77 -7.30 10.53 3.03
C GLY A 77 -5.99 11.22 3.35
N ILE A 78 -5.96 12.56 3.38
CA ILE A 78 -4.75 13.31 3.76
C ILE A 78 -4.30 12.95 5.17
N LYS A 79 -5.22 12.83 6.14
CA LYS A 79 -4.87 12.49 7.52
C LYS A 79 -4.19 11.12 7.60
N VAL A 80 -4.80 10.09 7.04
CA VAL A 80 -4.32 8.72 7.17
C VAL A 80 -3.13 8.46 6.24
N PHE A 81 -3.18 8.90 4.98
CA PHE A 81 -2.06 8.76 4.06
C PHE A 81 -0.81 9.54 4.52
N GLY A 82 -1.02 10.67 5.19
CA GLY A 82 0.06 11.45 5.80
C GLY A 82 0.87 10.64 6.83
N VAL A 83 0.23 9.75 7.59
CA VAL A 83 0.93 8.83 8.51
C VAL A 83 1.86 7.89 7.73
N ARG A 84 1.35 7.30 6.66
CA ARG A 84 2.14 6.43 5.79
C ARG A 84 3.30 7.17 5.14
N LEU A 85 3.06 8.39 4.66
CA LEU A 85 4.10 9.20 4.04
C LEU A 85 5.24 9.50 5.02
N LEU A 86 4.91 9.87 6.26
CA LEU A 86 5.91 10.10 7.30
C LEU A 86 6.71 8.83 7.62
N ALA A 87 6.06 7.67 7.66
CA ALA A 87 6.73 6.39 7.94
C ALA A 87 7.66 5.95 6.80
N VAL A 88 7.39 6.38 5.56
CA VAL A 88 8.23 6.05 4.39
C VAL A 88 9.40 7.03 4.23
N LEU A 89 9.36 8.21 4.85
CA LEU A 89 10.45 9.20 4.72
C LEU A 89 11.86 8.64 5.00
N PRO A 90 12.10 7.83 6.05
CA PRO A 90 13.42 7.23 6.26
C PRO A 90 13.88 6.34 5.10
N ILE A 91 12.95 5.62 4.46
CA ILE A 91 13.25 4.79 3.29
C ILE A 91 13.68 5.68 2.11
N LEU A 92 13.00 6.80 1.89
CA LEU A 92 13.35 7.74 0.82
C LEU A 92 14.77 8.28 1.01
N VAL A 93 15.16 8.62 2.25
CA VAL A 93 16.52 9.06 2.57
C VAL A 93 17.56 7.97 2.25
N LEU A 94 17.24 6.69 2.54
CA LEU A 94 18.14 5.57 2.23
C LEU A 94 18.21 5.25 0.73
N VAL A 95 17.17 5.56 -0.03
CA VAL A 95 17.15 5.36 -1.50
C VAL A 95 17.93 6.44 -2.24
N LEU A 96 18.05 7.66 -1.70
CA LEU A 96 18.74 8.77 -2.36
C LEU A 96 20.20 8.43 -2.79
N PRO A 97 21.06 7.83 -1.94
CA PRO A 97 22.41 7.46 -2.36
C PRO A 97 22.42 6.48 -3.53
N ILE A 98 21.48 5.52 -3.56
CA ILE A 98 21.35 4.56 -4.67
C ILE A 98 20.97 5.30 -5.95
N MET A 99 20.00 6.21 -5.89
CA MET A 99 19.58 6.99 -7.05
C MET A 99 20.72 7.85 -7.59
N VAL A 100 21.41 8.57 -6.71
CA VAL A 100 22.54 9.41 -7.09
C VAL A 100 23.66 8.58 -7.74
N THR A 101 24.05 7.48 -7.11
CA THR A 101 25.12 6.63 -7.66
C THR A 101 24.71 5.93 -8.95
N SER A 102 23.44 5.53 -9.13
CA SER A 102 22.95 4.93 -10.38
C SER A 102 22.94 5.92 -11.55
N ILE A 103 22.66 7.20 -11.30
CA ILE A 103 22.74 8.26 -12.32
C ILE A 103 24.20 8.56 -12.67
N LEU A 104 25.08 8.56 -11.69
CA LEU A 104 26.52 8.86 -11.89
C LEU A 104 27.28 7.69 -12.50
N LEU A 105 26.82 6.45 -12.29
CA LEU A 105 27.49 5.24 -12.76
C LEU A 105 27.85 5.29 -14.25
N PRO A 106 26.93 5.58 -15.19
CA PRO A 106 27.27 5.66 -16.63
C PRO A 106 28.27 6.77 -16.97
N ILE A 107 28.27 7.84 -16.17
CA ILE A 107 29.18 8.99 -16.37
C ILE A 107 30.59 8.60 -16.00
N PHE A 108 30.79 7.89 -14.90
CA PHE A 108 32.12 7.57 -14.38
C PHE A 108 32.69 6.26 -14.94
N THR A 109 31.87 5.28 -15.28
CA THR A 109 32.33 4.03 -15.92
C THR A 109 32.57 4.21 -17.42
N GLY A 110 31.96 5.22 -18.04
CA GLY A 110 32.17 5.60 -19.44
C GLY A 110 32.07 4.43 -20.42
N ASN A 111 32.96 4.37 -21.40
CA ASN A 111 33.08 3.28 -22.37
C ASN A 111 34.07 2.20 -21.91
N SER A 112 34.15 1.92 -20.63
CA SER A 112 35.01 0.86 -20.09
C SER A 112 34.67 -0.48 -20.77
N ALA A 113 35.66 -1.14 -21.33
CA ALA A 113 35.48 -2.45 -21.98
C ALA A 113 35.03 -3.53 -20.97
N ASN A 114 35.22 -3.26 -19.69
CA ASN A 114 34.79 -4.16 -18.60
C ASN A 114 34.24 -3.32 -17.42
N PRO A 115 32.99 -2.86 -17.47
CA PRO A 115 32.40 -2.01 -16.44
C PRO A 115 32.39 -2.66 -15.04
N GLU A 116 32.29 -3.97 -14.96
CA GLU A 116 32.26 -4.72 -13.68
C GLU A 116 33.60 -4.66 -12.93
N ALA A 117 34.71 -4.44 -13.63
CA ALA A 117 36.04 -4.28 -13.05
C ALA A 117 36.31 -2.84 -12.59
N ASP A 118 35.40 -1.89 -12.85
CA ASP A 118 35.55 -0.50 -12.50
C ASP A 118 35.37 -0.32 -10.98
N PRO A 119 36.29 0.39 -10.29
CA PRO A 119 36.14 0.67 -8.86
C PRO A 119 34.85 1.41 -8.51
N PHE A 120 34.34 2.26 -9.41
CA PHE A 120 33.09 2.97 -9.17
C PHE A 120 31.88 2.03 -9.17
N PHE A 121 31.88 1.00 -10.04
CA PHE A 121 30.86 -0.04 -10.01
C PHE A 121 30.88 -0.84 -8.70
N ALA A 122 32.07 -1.15 -8.18
CA ALA A 122 32.21 -1.82 -6.87
C ALA A 122 31.66 -0.95 -5.72
N VAL A 123 31.89 0.35 -5.74
CA VAL A 123 31.33 1.30 -4.77
C VAL A 123 29.81 1.35 -4.88
N PHE A 124 29.26 1.43 -6.10
CA PHE A 124 27.82 1.39 -6.35
C PHE A 124 27.20 0.12 -5.79
N MET A 125 27.78 -1.05 -6.08
CA MET A 125 27.28 -2.35 -5.59
C MET A 125 27.35 -2.45 -4.05
N GLY A 126 28.39 -1.86 -3.43
CA GLY A 126 28.51 -1.78 -1.98
C GLY A 126 27.40 -0.93 -1.36
N ILE A 127 27.15 0.27 -1.88
CA ILE A 127 26.06 1.16 -1.44
C ILE A 127 24.71 0.50 -1.64
N PHE A 128 24.48 -0.09 -2.82
CA PHE A 128 23.25 -0.80 -3.15
C PHE A 128 23.00 -1.94 -2.18
N GLY A 129 23.98 -2.84 -2.00
CA GLY A 129 23.85 -4.00 -1.12
C GLY A 129 23.59 -3.60 0.34
N LEU A 130 24.38 -2.63 0.87
CA LEU A 130 24.19 -2.13 2.24
C LEU A 130 22.80 -1.49 2.42
N SER A 131 22.37 -0.68 1.46
CA SER A 131 21.06 -0.04 1.49
C SER A 131 19.93 -1.07 1.45
N MET A 132 20.03 -2.10 0.61
CA MET A 132 19.03 -3.18 0.55
C MET A 132 18.94 -3.98 1.86
N CYS A 133 20.09 -4.25 2.51
CA CYS A 133 20.12 -4.90 3.81
C CYS A 133 19.37 -4.12 4.90
N ILE A 134 19.28 -2.80 4.78
CA ILE A 134 18.55 -1.95 5.73
C ILE A 134 17.09 -1.73 5.27
N ILE A 135 16.89 -1.41 4.00
CA ILE A 135 15.57 -1.06 3.45
C ILE A 135 14.60 -2.24 3.56
N ILE A 136 15.03 -3.47 3.24
CA ILE A 136 14.14 -4.64 3.24
C ILE A 136 13.57 -4.92 4.63
N PRO A 137 14.36 -5.13 5.70
CA PRO A 137 13.79 -5.40 7.02
C PRO A 137 13.02 -4.19 7.57
N PHE A 138 13.47 -2.96 7.28
CA PHE A 138 12.76 -1.76 7.70
C PHE A 138 11.40 -1.61 6.99
N SER A 139 11.31 -1.89 5.70
CA SER A 139 10.05 -1.84 4.96
C SER A 139 9.04 -2.91 5.43
N ILE A 140 9.52 -4.11 5.78
CA ILE A 140 8.68 -5.15 6.40
C ILE A 140 8.15 -4.66 7.75
N PHE A 141 9.03 -4.09 8.58
CA PHE A 141 8.63 -3.52 9.87
C PHE A 141 7.55 -2.44 9.70
N VAL A 142 7.77 -1.48 8.80
CA VAL A 142 6.79 -0.42 8.48
C VAL A 142 5.47 -1.03 7.98
N ALA A 143 5.51 -2.01 7.09
CA ALA A 143 4.31 -2.63 6.53
C ALA A 143 3.44 -3.35 7.58
N VAL A 144 4.05 -3.88 8.65
CA VAL A 144 3.32 -4.56 9.74
C VAL A 144 2.84 -3.59 10.81
N VAL A 145 3.65 -2.57 11.13
CA VAL A 145 3.42 -1.68 12.29
C VAL A 145 2.55 -0.48 11.95
N ILE A 146 2.78 0.14 10.78
CA ILE A 146 2.10 1.39 10.42
C ILE A 146 0.58 1.27 10.28
N PRO A 147 0.01 0.14 9.82
CA PRO A 147 -1.44 -0.02 9.83
C PRO A 147 -2.10 0.24 11.19
N ALA A 148 -1.43 -0.06 12.31
CA ALA A 148 -1.98 0.25 13.64
C ALA A 148 -2.09 1.76 13.89
N ALA A 149 -1.09 2.55 13.48
CA ALA A 149 -1.13 4.00 13.58
C ALA A 149 -2.17 4.61 12.63
N GLU A 150 -2.28 4.08 11.40
CA GLU A 150 -3.30 4.51 10.43
C GLU A 150 -4.72 4.24 10.94
N MET A 151 -4.96 3.06 11.53
CA MET A 151 -6.25 2.72 12.12
C MET A 151 -6.57 3.61 13.32
N HIS A 152 -5.57 3.93 14.16
CA HIS A 152 -5.75 4.82 15.29
C HIS A 152 -6.14 6.26 14.87
N VAL A 153 -5.55 6.76 13.77
CA VAL A 153 -5.94 8.05 13.17
C VAL A 153 -7.34 7.98 12.56
N ALA A 154 -7.69 6.87 11.89
CA ALA A 154 -9.01 6.67 11.29
C ALA A 154 -10.13 6.61 12.34
N ASP A 155 -9.85 5.99 13.50
CA ASP A 155 -10.77 5.87 14.63
C ASP A 155 -10.95 7.21 15.37
N SER A 156 -9.85 7.89 15.68
CA SER A 156 -9.87 9.16 16.42
C SER A 156 -10.23 10.39 15.59
N ASP A 157 -10.23 10.27 14.26
CA ASP A 157 -10.39 11.36 13.27
C ASP A 157 -9.37 12.51 13.45
N ASP A 158 -8.27 12.25 14.13
CA ASP A 158 -7.23 13.25 14.45
C ASP A 158 -5.86 12.78 13.95
N PHE A 159 -5.25 13.54 13.02
CA PHE A 159 -3.90 13.27 12.52
C PHE A 159 -2.85 13.20 13.65
N LYS A 160 -3.02 14.03 14.70
CA LYS A 160 -2.09 14.02 15.85
C LYS A 160 -2.09 12.71 16.62
N ALA A 161 -3.13 11.88 16.46
CA ALA A 161 -3.18 10.55 17.06
C ALA A 161 -2.04 9.65 16.57
N ALA A 162 -1.52 9.85 15.36
CA ALA A 162 -0.35 9.13 14.86
C ALA A 162 0.88 9.30 15.75
N PHE A 163 1.03 10.46 16.39
CA PHE A 163 2.16 10.77 17.29
C PHE A 163 1.94 10.30 18.71
N ARG A 164 0.74 9.82 19.04
CA ARG A 164 0.44 9.20 20.34
C ARG A 164 0.91 7.74 20.37
N PHE A 165 2.23 7.55 20.14
CA PHE A 165 2.86 6.25 19.98
C PHE A 165 2.47 5.24 21.09
N ARG A 166 2.37 5.70 22.33
CA ARG A 166 2.04 4.84 23.46
C ARG A 166 0.65 4.21 23.37
N GLU A 167 -0.31 4.90 22.73
CA GLU A 167 -1.68 4.44 22.59
C GLU A 167 -1.75 3.33 21.54
N TRP A 168 -1.44 3.63 20.27
CA TRP A 168 -1.57 2.65 19.20
C TRP A 168 -0.53 1.53 19.27
N TRP A 169 0.65 1.77 19.86
CA TRP A 169 1.63 0.72 20.11
C TRP A 169 1.15 -0.32 21.13
N GLY A 170 0.39 0.13 22.15
CA GLY A 170 -0.29 -0.77 23.09
C GLY A 170 -1.27 -1.69 22.40
N ILE A 171 -2.11 -1.13 21.50
CA ILE A 171 -3.09 -1.88 20.70
C ILE A 171 -2.37 -2.85 19.74
N PHE A 172 -1.35 -2.37 19.03
CA PHE A 172 -0.54 -3.19 18.14
C PHE A 172 0.05 -4.42 18.87
N ARG A 173 0.66 -4.22 20.03
CA ARG A 173 1.26 -5.32 20.81
C ARG A 173 0.21 -6.30 21.33
N ALA A 174 -0.94 -5.82 21.76
CA ALA A 174 -2.03 -6.67 22.22
C ALA A 174 -2.59 -7.55 21.10
N ASN A 175 -2.60 -7.04 19.86
CA ASN A 175 -3.18 -7.70 18.69
C ASN A 175 -2.15 -8.08 17.63
N LEU A 176 -0.89 -8.32 18.03
CA LEU A 176 0.22 -8.60 17.11
C LEU A 176 -0.08 -9.74 16.13
N SER A 177 -0.71 -10.81 16.60
CA SER A 177 -1.11 -11.94 15.74
C SER A 177 -2.14 -11.53 14.66
N GLY A 178 -3.06 -10.63 15.00
CA GLY A 178 -4.02 -10.07 14.06
C GLY A 178 -3.34 -9.22 12.97
N PHE A 179 -2.42 -8.33 13.34
CA PHE A 179 -1.66 -7.52 12.39
C PHE A 179 -0.73 -8.36 11.50
N LEU A 180 -0.08 -9.39 12.04
CA LEU A 180 0.72 -10.33 11.25
C LEU A 180 -0.16 -11.14 10.28
N ALA A 181 -1.35 -11.57 10.72
CA ALA A 181 -2.30 -12.25 9.86
C ALA A 181 -2.84 -11.32 8.75
N ALA A 182 -3.17 -10.06 9.07
CA ALA A 182 -3.58 -9.04 8.09
C ALA A 182 -2.49 -8.79 7.04
N PHE A 183 -1.24 -8.66 7.48
CA PHE A 183 -0.08 -8.57 6.61
C PHE A 183 0.03 -9.79 5.69
N ALA A 184 -0.03 -11.00 6.25
CA ALA A 184 0.06 -12.24 5.47
C ALA A 184 -1.09 -12.35 4.45
N ILE A 185 -2.33 -12.05 4.83
CA ILE A 185 -3.50 -12.07 3.93
C ILE A 185 -3.28 -11.12 2.75
N TYR A 186 -2.87 -9.88 3.02
CA TYR A 186 -2.64 -8.88 1.99
C TYR A 186 -1.53 -9.29 1.02
N TYR A 187 -0.37 -9.72 1.54
CA TYR A 187 0.77 -10.08 0.69
C TYR A 187 0.53 -11.39 -0.08
N LEU A 188 -0.10 -12.39 0.53
CA LEU A 188 -0.45 -13.63 -0.18
C LEU A 188 -1.48 -13.38 -1.29
N ALA A 189 -2.48 -12.53 -1.04
CA ALA A 189 -3.44 -12.12 -2.07
C ALA A 189 -2.72 -11.36 -3.20
N GLY A 190 -1.84 -10.42 -2.86
CA GLY A 190 -1.04 -9.68 -3.83
C GLY A 190 -0.13 -10.59 -4.67
N MET A 191 0.52 -11.57 -4.05
CA MET A 191 1.34 -12.58 -4.77
C MET A 191 0.49 -13.42 -5.72
N ALA A 192 -0.65 -13.94 -5.26
CA ALA A 192 -1.53 -14.75 -6.11
C ALA A 192 -2.03 -13.95 -7.33
N ILE A 193 -2.48 -12.71 -7.12
CA ILE A 193 -2.91 -11.84 -8.20
C ILE A 193 -1.72 -11.43 -9.09
N GLY A 194 -0.55 -11.17 -8.51
CA GLY A 194 0.68 -10.86 -9.24
C GLY A 194 1.08 -11.96 -10.21
N ILE A 195 0.98 -13.22 -9.81
CA ILE A 195 1.20 -14.38 -10.69
C ILE A 195 0.20 -14.38 -11.85
N LEU A 196 -1.08 -14.13 -11.57
CA LEU A 196 -2.10 -14.04 -12.63
C LEU A 196 -1.79 -12.91 -13.61
N VAL A 197 -1.39 -11.73 -13.12
CA VAL A 197 -0.99 -10.59 -13.97
C VAL A 197 0.23 -10.95 -14.82
N GLN A 198 1.21 -11.68 -14.29
CA GLN A 198 2.36 -12.13 -15.07
C GLN A 198 1.98 -13.09 -16.19
N ILE A 199 1.03 -14.00 -15.95
CA ILE A 199 0.48 -14.87 -17.00
C ILE A 199 -0.17 -14.03 -18.10
N LEU A 200 -0.90 -12.97 -17.76
CA LEU A 200 -1.49 -12.05 -18.72
C LEU A 200 -0.41 -11.32 -19.55
N MET A 201 0.73 -10.99 -18.95
CA MET A 201 1.83 -10.31 -19.65
C MET A 201 2.51 -11.16 -20.73
N VAL A 202 2.52 -12.48 -20.59
CA VAL A 202 3.11 -13.40 -21.58
C VAL A 202 2.37 -13.34 -22.91
N THR A 203 1.09 -12.97 -22.91
CA THR A 203 0.30 -12.81 -24.14
C THR A 203 0.22 -11.33 -24.50
N VAL A 204 0.79 -10.95 -25.65
CA VAL A 204 0.83 -9.56 -26.14
C VAL A 204 -0.57 -8.94 -26.19
N VAL A 205 -1.59 -9.70 -26.58
CA VAL A 205 -2.98 -9.24 -26.67
C VAL A 205 -3.54 -8.86 -25.30
N LEU A 206 -3.26 -9.65 -24.28
CA LEU A 206 -3.73 -9.40 -22.91
C LEU A 206 -2.91 -8.30 -22.21
N ALA A 207 -1.67 -8.06 -22.64
CA ALA A 207 -0.86 -6.94 -22.15
C ALA A 207 -1.52 -5.58 -22.40
N CYS A 208 -2.30 -5.44 -23.47
CA CYS A 208 -3.07 -4.21 -23.75
C CYS A 208 -4.15 -3.91 -22.69
N LEU A 209 -4.57 -4.91 -21.90
CA LEU A 209 -5.53 -4.73 -20.81
C LEU A 209 -4.89 -4.27 -19.51
N LEU A 210 -3.57 -4.38 -19.37
CA LEU A 210 -2.85 -4.05 -18.15
C LEU A 210 -3.10 -2.62 -17.64
N PRO A 211 -3.17 -1.57 -18.49
CA PRO A 211 -3.48 -0.22 -18.04
C PRO A 211 -4.80 -0.10 -17.28
N ILE A 212 -5.75 -1.02 -17.50
CA ILE A 212 -7.04 -1.07 -16.81
C ILE A 212 -6.98 -2.06 -15.64
N VAL A 213 -6.40 -3.23 -15.85
CA VAL A 213 -6.35 -4.31 -14.85
C VAL A 213 -5.50 -3.90 -13.64
N LEU A 214 -4.33 -3.27 -13.84
CA LEU A 214 -3.46 -2.88 -12.75
C LEU A 214 -4.11 -1.88 -11.77
N PRO A 215 -4.75 -0.79 -12.22
CA PRO A 215 -5.49 0.10 -11.33
C PRO A 215 -6.64 -0.58 -10.59
N ALA A 216 -7.36 -1.50 -11.26
CA ALA A 216 -8.45 -2.25 -10.64
C ALA A 216 -7.94 -3.15 -9.51
N VAL A 217 -6.87 -3.90 -9.76
CA VAL A 217 -6.21 -4.75 -8.78
C VAL A 217 -5.63 -3.92 -7.64
N ALA A 218 -4.96 -2.81 -7.96
CA ALA A 218 -4.36 -1.93 -6.97
C ALA A 218 -5.42 -1.37 -6.01
N PHE A 219 -6.54 -0.86 -6.53
CA PHE A 219 -7.63 -0.35 -5.72
C PHE A 219 -8.28 -1.45 -4.88
N TYR A 220 -8.54 -2.61 -5.47
CA TYR A 220 -9.10 -3.77 -4.76
C TYR A 220 -8.20 -4.20 -3.59
N LEU A 221 -6.92 -4.44 -3.84
CA LEU A 221 -5.96 -4.82 -2.80
C LEU A 221 -5.80 -3.73 -1.73
N TYR A 222 -5.90 -2.47 -2.13
CA TYR A 222 -5.84 -1.34 -1.21
C TYR A 222 -6.98 -1.39 -0.18
N ILE A 223 -8.20 -1.65 -0.63
CA ILE A 223 -9.36 -1.83 0.26
C ILE A 223 -9.15 -3.04 1.17
N ILE A 224 -8.71 -4.18 0.63
CA ILE A 224 -8.45 -5.39 1.43
C ILE A 224 -7.45 -5.12 2.54
N MET A 225 -6.37 -4.38 2.24
CA MET A 225 -5.36 -3.99 3.23
C MET A 225 -5.97 -3.21 4.40
N TYR A 226 -6.81 -2.21 4.11
CA TYR A 226 -7.45 -1.39 5.14
C TYR A 226 -8.48 -2.17 5.96
N VAL A 227 -9.30 -3.00 5.30
CA VAL A 227 -10.29 -3.84 5.98
C VAL A 227 -9.63 -4.87 6.90
N THR A 228 -8.55 -5.52 6.45
CA THR A 228 -7.80 -6.46 7.30
C THR A 228 -7.08 -5.76 8.44
N GLY A 229 -6.51 -4.57 8.19
CA GLY A 229 -5.93 -3.73 9.23
C GLY A 229 -6.93 -3.31 10.31
N ALA A 230 -8.14 -2.90 9.89
CA ALA A 230 -9.21 -2.51 10.81
C ALA A 230 -9.73 -3.68 11.65
N LYS A 231 -9.81 -4.87 11.07
CA LYS A 231 -10.21 -6.09 11.82
C LYS A 231 -9.10 -6.59 12.76
N ALA A 232 -7.86 -6.19 12.54
CA ALA A 232 -6.72 -6.48 13.42
C ALA A 232 -6.58 -5.46 14.56
N TYR A 233 -7.08 -4.23 14.36
CA TYR A 233 -7.05 -3.14 15.32
C TYR A 233 -8.08 -3.34 16.43
#